data_99c4036846be6c6a81df824f0a1c66ef
#
_entry.id   99c4036846be6c6a81df824f0a1c66ef
#
_cell.length_a   1.000
_cell.length_b   1.000
_cell.length_c   1.000
_cell.angle_alpha   90.00
_cell.angle_beta   90.00
_cell.angle_gamma   90.00
#
_symmetry.space_group_name_H-M   'P 1'
#
loop_
_entity.id
_entity.type
_entity.pdbx_description
1 polymer ?
#
loop_
_entity_poly.entity_id
_entity_poly.type
_entity_poly.pdbx_seq_one_letter_code
_entity_poly.pdbx_strand_id
1 'polypeptide(L)'
;DLLAALVMAAPNSLSTDELMDRVWENAVVSPATVAKRVELVREALNDDSNKPRYIALVRGHGYRLIPGVDEPEPATRTAGRRWPLVLAAVAVLVAGLVLFFSGGSSPTPEKSIAVLPFVAMTNEPDAEIFADGLTDELSHTLASLGDLKVAGRTSSFYFKGRNEDLREIGSTLGVAHVLEGSVRQSGNQLRVTAQLVSTADGFRLWSESYDREMSDIIDIQKNIASAVATELRTSMLDESTADLPSAAAISPEAYALYLKGVSLSPYGKTRDLGEAQALLERVTELAPEFAPGWNRLAAIHGRRLVFGDPDYGEDPAESLRIAGAAVERALDLDPDSGEAYANLGGAAWVFERNVEKAAPLIEKALDLDPWNLDIVSFAADFAKYIGRTTEALELEQVLVARDPLCDTCRANLARSYLFARRYDEAEKQYRTLQSMQGGYHWTLGVVLLLQQRPELALESFREHAVIENFRDLGQAMALHDLGRSDEAAQLIAEVETRWGDDATLELAQALAYVGEADRAFEMLESALPKFTLILQTSFPSPLYDSLRNDSRWWSLMERIGRSPEQLAQIPFSLDGARERLGL
;
A
#
# COMPACT_ATOMS: atom_id res chain seq x y z
N ASP A 1 -9.14 -3.23 32.05
CA ASP A 1 -10.25 -2.73 32.87
C ASP A 1 -10.75 -3.78 33.87
N LEU A 2 -11.17 -5.01 33.51
CA LEU A 2 -11.70 -6.03 34.44
C LEU A 2 -10.68 -6.46 35.51
N LEU A 3 -9.42 -6.70 35.16
CA LEU A 3 -8.37 -7.01 36.10
C LEU A 3 -8.10 -5.83 37.04
N ALA A 4 -8.09 -4.59 36.53
CA ALA A 4 -7.92 -3.39 37.33
C ALA A 4 -9.06 -3.24 38.35
N ALA A 5 -10.30 -3.49 37.97
CA ALA A 5 -11.44 -3.46 38.88
C ALA A 5 -11.30 -4.50 40.02
N LEU A 6 -10.83 -5.71 39.72
CA LEU A 6 -10.56 -6.76 40.70
C LEU A 6 -9.40 -6.42 41.63
N VAL A 7 -8.33 -5.80 41.11
CA VAL A 7 -7.18 -5.34 41.90
C VAL A 7 -7.60 -4.23 42.87
N MET A 8 -8.39 -3.25 42.41
CA MET A 8 -8.86 -2.14 43.24
C MET A 8 -9.85 -2.57 44.32
N ALA A 9 -10.58 -3.67 44.09
CA ALA A 9 -11.50 -4.23 45.06
C ALA A 9 -10.87 -5.20 46.06
N ALA A 10 -9.66 -5.67 45.80
CA ALA A 10 -8.98 -6.64 46.65
C ALA A 10 -8.80 -6.11 48.10
N PRO A 11 -9.05 -6.97 49.13
CA PRO A 11 -9.31 -8.40 49.09
C PRO A 11 -10.81 -8.78 48.89
N ASN A 12 -11.70 -7.83 48.66
CA ASN A 12 -13.15 -8.04 48.55
C ASN A 12 -13.49 -8.68 47.17
N SER A 13 -14.63 -9.38 47.12
CA SER A 13 -15.21 -9.86 45.86
C SER A 13 -16.11 -8.81 45.23
N LEU A 14 -16.11 -8.77 43.89
CA LEU A 14 -17.07 -8.03 43.10
C LEU A 14 -18.11 -8.96 42.49
N SER A 15 -19.38 -8.62 42.64
CA SER A 15 -20.47 -9.32 41.96
C SER A 15 -20.39 -9.11 40.44
N THR A 16 -21.09 -9.94 39.67
CA THR A 16 -21.19 -9.76 38.23
C THR A 16 -21.77 -8.40 37.85
N ASP A 17 -22.76 -7.93 38.61
CA ASP A 17 -23.40 -6.62 38.38
C ASP A 17 -22.42 -5.47 38.69
N GLU A 18 -21.68 -5.53 39.82
CA GLU A 18 -20.68 -4.55 40.15
C GLU A 18 -19.50 -4.51 39.12
N LEU A 19 -19.18 -5.67 38.53
CA LEU A 19 -18.19 -5.72 37.45
C LEU A 19 -18.75 -5.10 36.17
N MET A 20 -20.00 -5.34 35.83
CA MET A 20 -20.69 -4.72 34.69
C MET A 20 -20.68 -3.18 34.84
N ASP A 21 -21.07 -2.68 35.99
CA ASP A 21 -21.12 -1.24 36.26
C ASP A 21 -19.75 -0.56 36.22
N ARG A 22 -18.69 -1.21 36.74
CA ARG A 22 -17.35 -0.61 36.84
C ARG A 22 -16.51 -0.73 35.56
N VAL A 23 -16.77 -1.74 34.74
CA VAL A 23 -15.93 -2.04 33.57
C VAL A 23 -16.58 -1.58 32.28
N TRP A 24 -17.92 -1.49 32.25
CA TRP A 24 -18.70 -1.13 31.06
C TRP A 24 -19.72 -0.02 31.34
N GLU A 25 -19.29 1.06 31.98
CA GLU A 25 -20.08 2.19 32.51
C GLU A 25 -21.27 2.66 31.63
N ASN A 26 -21.24 2.45 30.30
CA ASN A 26 -22.26 2.91 29.37
C ASN A 26 -22.75 1.84 28.39
N ALA A 27 -22.42 0.55 28.60
CA ALA A 27 -22.82 -0.52 27.70
C ALA A 27 -23.64 -1.59 28.43
N VAL A 28 -24.75 -2.00 27.86
CA VAL A 28 -25.55 -3.12 28.37
C VAL A 28 -24.87 -4.43 27.98
N VAL A 29 -24.22 -5.08 28.94
CA VAL A 29 -23.55 -6.37 28.75
C VAL A 29 -24.26 -7.47 29.50
N SER A 30 -24.14 -8.72 29.05
CA SER A 30 -24.76 -9.87 29.73
C SER A 30 -23.78 -10.49 30.74
N PRO A 31 -24.28 -11.18 31.79
CA PRO A 31 -23.43 -11.96 32.70
C PRO A 31 -22.51 -12.95 32.02
N ALA A 32 -22.94 -13.50 30.87
CA ALA A 32 -22.11 -14.37 30.03
C ALA A 32 -20.88 -13.64 29.44
N THR A 33 -21.03 -12.36 29.11
CA THR A 33 -19.92 -11.51 28.62
C THR A 33 -18.88 -11.30 29.72
N VAL A 34 -19.31 -11.05 30.96
CA VAL A 34 -18.38 -10.92 32.09
C VAL A 34 -17.63 -12.23 32.33
N ALA A 35 -18.33 -13.37 32.32
CA ALA A 35 -17.70 -14.68 32.48
C ALA A 35 -16.66 -14.96 31.38
N LYS A 36 -16.97 -14.65 30.12
CA LYS A 36 -16.04 -14.82 29.00
C LYS A 36 -14.81 -13.91 29.13
N ARG A 37 -14.98 -12.68 29.60
CA ARG A 37 -13.86 -11.76 29.84
C ARG A 37 -12.96 -12.21 30.99
N VAL A 38 -13.55 -12.78 32.08
CA VAL A 38 -12.77 -13.40 33.16
C VAL A 38 -11.96 -14.59 32.64
N GLU A 39 -12.55 -15.41 31.76
CA GLU A 39 -11.86 -16.53 31.11
C GLU A 39 -10.63 -16.06 30.31
N LEU A 40 -10.77 -15.02 29.48
CA LEU A 40 -9.68 -14.43 28.72
C LEU A 40 -8.58 -13.84 29.63
N VAL A 41 -8.93 -13.20 30.73
CA VAL A 41 -7.94 -12.70 31.71
C VAL A 41 -7.21 -13.87 32.39
N ARG A 42 -7.91 -14.95 32.70
CA ARG A 42 -7.28 -16.17 33.24
C ARG A 42 -6.33 -16.80 32.25
N GLU A 43 -6.72 -16.92 30.98
CA GLU A 43 -5.88 -17.42 29.91
C GLU A 43 -4.60 -16.57 29.78
N ALA A 44 -4.72 -15.25 29.76
CA ALA A 44 -3.56 -14.34 29.72
C ALA A 44 -2.63 -14.43 30.92
N LEU A 45 -3.18 -14.79 32.11
CA LEU A 45 -2.43 -15.00 33.35
C LEU A 45 -1.96 -16.45 33.56
N ASN A 46 -2.29 -17.36 32.64
CA ASN A 46 -2.09 -18.80 32.78
C ASN A 46 -2.67 -19.34 34.11
N ASP A 47 -3.92 -18.91 34.43
CA ASP A 47 -4.64 -19.19 35.68
C ASP A 47 -5.73 -20.26 35.45
N ASP A 48 -5.52 -21.47 35.98
CA ASP A 48 -6.48 -22.58 35.83
C ASP A 48 -7.75 -22.34 36.68
N SER A 49 -8.91 -22.34 36.06
CA SER A 49 -10.22 -22.16 36.74
C SER A 49 -10.49 -23.20 37.82
N ASN A 50 -9.91 -24.41 37.73
CA ASN A 50 -10.07 -25.49 38.71
C ASN A 50 -9.04 -25.40 39.87
N LYS A 51 -7.94 -24.69 39.66
CA LYS A 51 -6.92 -24.40 40.67
C LYS A 51 -6.45 -22.94 40.54
N PRO A 52 -7.33 -21.99 40.86
CA PRO A 52 -7.05 -20.59 40.59
C PRO A 52 -5.90 -20.06 41.47
N ARG A 53 -4.95 -19.40 40.83
CA ARG A 53 -3.81 -18.76 41.49
C ARG A 53 -4.04 -17.25 41.68
N TYR A 54 -4.80 -16.64 40.78
CA TYR A 54 -4.99 -15.18 40.76
C TYR A 54 -6.44 -14.77 40.90
N ILE A 55 -7.39 -15.41 40.22
CA ILE A 55 -8.79 -15.02 40.23
C ILE A 55 -9.67 -16.18 40.76
N ALA A 56 -10.29 -15.99 41.93
CA ALA A 56 -11.21 -16.96 42.49
C ALA A 56 -12.67 -16.61 42.16
N LEU A 57 -13.45 -17.62 41.80
CA LEU A 57 -14.91 -17.52 41.76
C LEU A 57 -15.46 -17.74 43.17
N VAL A 58 -16.15 -16.75 43.72
CA VAL A 58 -16.87 -16.83 45.01
C VAL A 58 -18.33 -17.12 44.73
N ARG A 59 -18.76 -18.36 44.98
CA ARG A 59 -20.17 -18.78 44.72
C ARG A 59 -21.17 -17.82 45.35
N GLY A 60 -22.05 -17.27 44.52
CA GLY A 60 -23.08 -16.33 44.94
C GLY A 60 -22.61 -14.90 45.18
N HIS A 61 -21.30 -14.60 45.04
CA HIS A 61 -20.69 -13.27 45.30
C HIS A 61 -19.81 -12.77 44.18
N GLY A 62 -19.64 -13.50 43.06
CA GLY A 62 -18.90 -13.05 41.90
C GLY A 62 -17.41 -13.46 41.90
N TYR A 63 -16.53 -12.55 41.58
CA TYR A 63 -15.07 -12.80 41.40
C TYR A 63 -14.24 -11.96 42.37
N ARG A 64 -13.12 -12.52 42.83
CA ARG A 64 -12.12 -11.76 43.60
C ARG A 64 -10.70 -12.12 43.20
N LEU A 65 -9.77 -11.21 43.42
CA LEU A 65 -8.34 -11.46 43.32
C LEU A 65 -7.87 -12.26 44.55
N ILE A 66 -7.09 -13.30 44.33
CA ILE A 66 -6.44 -14.06 45.40
C ILE A 66 -5.17 -13.28 45.76
N PRO A 67 -5.02 -12.75 47.00
CA PRO A 67 -3.76 -12.14 47.39
C PRO A 67 -2.65 -13.19 47.38
N GLY A 68 -1.60 -12.98 46.58
CA GLY A 68 -0.39 -13.78 46.65
C GLY A 68 0.25 -13.54 48.01
N VAL A 69 0.10 -14.47 48.92
CA VAL A 69 0.79 -14.39 50.21
C VAL A 69 2.06 -15.23 50.08
N ASP A 70 3.18 -14.56 49.90
CA ASP A 70 4.40 -14.89 50.58
C ASP A 70 4.88 -13.61 51.28
N GLU A 71 4.41 -13.40 52.52
CA GLU A 71 5.11 -12.53 53.45
C GLU A 71 6.46 -13.19 53.78
N PRO A 72 7.62 -12.56 53.48
CA PRO A 72 8.87 -13.00 54.03
C PRO A 72 8.90 -12.58 55.50
N GLU A 73 9.22 -13.54 56.41
CA GLU A 73 9.51 -13.32 57.82
C GLU A 73 10.48 -12.14 58.03
N PRO A 74 10.36 -11.39 59.11
CA PRO A 74 11.16 -10.20 59.35
C PRO A 74 12.63 -10.56 59.61
N ALA A 75 13.46 -10.51 58.60
CA ALA A 75 14.91 -10.56 58.76
C ALA A 75 15.44 -9.21 59.26
N THR A 76 16.13 -9.27 60.36
CA THR A 76 16.83 -8.23 61.07
C THR A 76 17.57 -7.24 60.18
N ARG A 77 17.39 -5.96 60.52
CA ARG A 77 18.00 -4.78 59.90
C ARG A 77 19.52 -4.89 59.79
N THR A 78 20.03 -4.84 58.55
CA THR A 78 21.28 -4.17 58.23
C THR A 78 21.06 -3.16 57.12
N ALA A 79 21.24 -1.90 57.46
CA ALA A 79 21.09 -0.76 56.57
C ALA A 79 22.15 -0.79 55.47
N GLY A 80 21.75 -0.96 54.22
CA GLY A 80 22.59 -0.86 53.03
C GLY A 80 21.79 -0.23 51.87
N ARG A 81 21.86 1.06 51.82
CA ARG A 81 21.63 2.07 50.77
C ARG A 81 21.60 1.55 49.31
N ARG A 82 20.54 0.85 48.91
CA ARG A 82 20.30 0.49 47.48
C ARG A 82 18.89 0.80 46.95
N TRP A 83 18.10 1.54 47.70
CA TRP A 83 16.74 1.98 47.30
C TRP A 83 16.70 2.86 46.04
N PRO A 84 17.67 3.73 45.72
CA PRO A 84 17.60 4.52 44.51
C PRO A 84 17.76 3.68 43.23
N LEU A 85 18.45 2.55 43.28
CA LEU A 85 18.63 1.67 42.12
C LEU A 85 17.38 0.81 41.82
N VAL A 86 16.64 0.40 42.84
CA VAL A 86 15.38 -0.35 42.67
C VAL A 86 14.28 0.59 42.16
N LEU A 87 14.21 1.80 42.68
CA LEU A 87 13.28 2.83 42.17
C LEU A 87 13.63 3.26 40.75
N ALA A 88 14.90 3.35 40.39
CA ALA A 88 15.33 3.63 39.03
C ALA A 88 15.01 2.46 38.08
N ALA A 89 15.18 1.20 38.50
CA ALA A 89 14.82 0.02 37.71
C ALA A 89 13.29 -0.10 37.50
N VAL A 90 12.51 0.19 38.55
CA VAL A 90 11.04 0.23 38.46
C VAL A 90 10.58 1.40 37.59
N ALA A 91 11.21 2.58 37.70
CA ALA A 91 10.91 3.73 36.83
C ALA A 91 11.26 3.47 35.37
N VAL A 92 12.37 2.79 35.09
CA VAL A 92 12.76 2.36 33.73
C VAL A 92 11.83 1.27 33.20
N LEU A 93 11.38 0.32 34.04
CA LEU A 93 10.40 -0.69 33.68
C LEU A 93 9.01 -0.09 33.42
N VAL A 94 8.57 0.85 34.23
CA VAL A 94 7.31 1.58 34.04
C VAL A 94 7.41 2.51 32.83
N ALA A 95 8.53 3.20 32.63
CA ALA A 95 8.77 4.01 31.43
C ALA A 95 8.86 3.11 30.17
N GLY A 96 9.51 1.96 30.25
CA GLY A 96 9.56 0.95 29.18
C GLY A 96 8.17 0.36 28.91
N LEU A 97 7.37 0.08 29.92
CA LEU A 97 5.99 -0.37 29.79
C LEU A 97 5.09 0.73 29.22
N VAL A 98 5.22 1.97 29.69
CA VAL A 98 4.51 3.13 29.13
C VAL A 98 4.92 3.37 27.69
N LEU A 99 6.19 3.26 27.33
CA LEU A 99 6.67 3.36 25.96
C LEU A 99 6.24 2.16 25.10
N PHE A 100 6.14 0.97 25.66
CA PHE A 100 5.67 -0.23 24.98
C PHE A 100 4.14 -0.23 24.78
N PHE A 101 3.37 0.28 25.74
CA PHE A 101 1.92 0.46 25.60
C PHE A 101 1.53 1.81 24.97
N SER A 102 2.47 2.76 24.89
CA SER A 102 2.42 3.93 24.00
C SER A 102 2.95 3.59 22.61
N GLY A 103 3.14 2.29 22.30
CA GLY A 103 3.27 1.78 20.91
C GLY A 103 2.06 2.27 20.13
N GLY A 104 2.08 3.58 19.97
CA GLY A 104 1.02 4.43 19.51
C GLY A 104 0.75 4.10 18.05
N SER A 105 -0.48 3.91 17.74
CA SER A 105 -1.01 4.54 16.57
C SER A 105 -0.36 5.92 16.47
N SER A 106 0.48 6.15 15.45
CA SER A 106 0.96 7.49 15.13
C SER A 106 -0.26 8.41 15.18
N PRO A 107 -0.20 9.58 15.83
CA PRO A 107 -1.36 10.46 15.91
C PRO A 107 -1.86 10.67 14.47
N THR A 108 -3.12 10.30 14.22
CA THR A 108 -3.75 10.50 12.91
C THR A 108 -3.61 11.97 12.55
N PRO A 109 -3.03 12.32 11.39
CA PRO A 109 -2.83 13.70 11.02
C PRO A 109 -4.16 14.44 11.03
N GLU A 110 -4.26 15.56 11.74
CA GLU A 110 -5.49 16.34 11.87
C GLU A 110 -6.08 16.72 10.51
N LYS A 111 -5.22 17.03 9.53
CA LYS A 111 -5.57 17.30 8.13
C LYS A 111 -5.39 16.03 7.29
N SER A 112 -6.27 15.05 7.47
CA SER A 112 -6.27 13.83 6.66
C SER A 112 -7.69 13.36 6.39
N ILE A 113 -7.92 12.82 5.18
CA ILE A 113 -9.24 12.44 4.69
C ILE A 113 -9.17 11.17 3.83
N ALA A 114 -10.21 10.35 3.91
CA ALA A 114 -10.50 9.32 2.92
C ALA A 114 -11.79 9.71 2.17
N VAL A 115 -11.77 9.60 0.85
CA VAL A 115 -12.98 9.72 0.02
C VAL A 115 -13.47 8.30 -0.24
N LEU A 116 -14.57 7.92 0.40
CA LEU A 116 -15.18 6.61 0.16
C LEU A 116 -15.95 6.61 -1.16
N PRO A 117 -16.06 5.44 -1.83
CA PRO A 117 -16.82 5.32 -3.05
C PRO A 117 -18.26 5.84 -2.89
N PHE A 118 -18.65 6.78 -3.72
CA PHE A 118 -20.00 7.33 -3.71
C PHE A 118 -20.99 6.28 -4.18
N VAL A 119 -22.13 6.20 -3.50
CA VAL A 119 -23.15 5.19 -3.78
C VAL A 119 -24.04 5.65 -4.94
N ALA A 120 -24.09 4.86 -6.03
CA ALA A 120 -25.06 5.09 -7.10
C ALA A 120 -26.47 4.75 -6.62
N MET A 121 -27.39 5.72 -6.68
CA MET A 121 -28.78 5.59 -6.20
C MET A 121 -29.77 5.35 -7.34
N THR A 122 -29.30 4.93 -8.50
CA THR A 122 -30.10 4.59 -9.69
C THR A 122 -29.69 3.22 -10.21
N ASN A 123 -30.62 2.55 -10.90
CA ASN A 123 -30.34 1.27 -11.57
C ASN A 123 -29.97 1.47 -13.06
N GLU A 124 -29.55 2.68 -13.45
CA GLU A 124 -29.08 2.93 -14.81
C GLU A 124 -27.79 2.15 -15.08
N PRO A 125 -27.62 1.59 -16.27
CA PRO A 125 -26.33 1.02 -16.66
C PRO A 125 -25.23 2.08 -16.43
N ASP A 126 -24.07 1.65 -15.96
CA ASP A 126 -22.90 2.51 -15.72
C ASP A 126 -23.01 3.55 -14.60
N ALA A 127 -24.13 3.68 -13.90
CA ALA A 127 -24.27 4.64 -12.80
C ALA A 127 -23.22 4.42 -11.69
N GLU A 128 -22.86 3.14 -11.44
CA GLU A 128 -21.83 2.77 -10.47
C GLU A 128 -20.43 3.15 -10.97
N ILE A 129 -20.14 2.92 -12.26
CA ILE A 129 -18.87 3.29 -12.88
C ILE A 129 -18.69 4.82 -12.86
N PHE A 130 -19.76 5.57 -13.14
CA PHE A 130 -19.76 7.02 -13.05
C PHE A 130 -19.50 7.52 -11.61
N ALA A 131 -20.16 6.93 -10.61
CA ALA A 131 -19.97 7.30 -9.21
C ALA A 131 -18.54 7.01 -8.74
N ASP A 132 -17.96 5.90 -9.18
CA ASP A 132 -16.55 5.55 -8.93
C ASP A 132 -15.60 6.58 -9.55
N GLY A 133 -15.82 6.97 -10.82
CA GLY A 133 -15.01 7.98 -11.47
C GLY A 133 -15.11 9.36 -10.79
N LEU A 134 -16.31 9.74 -10.35
CA LEU A 134 -16.50 10.97 -9.57
C LEU A 134 -15.73 10.91 -8.23
N THR A 135 -15.71 9.76 -7.57
CA THR A 135 -14.96 9.53 -6.33
C THR A 135 -13.46 9.71 -6.57
N ASP A 136 -12.94 9.14 -7.66
CA ASP A 136 -11.54 9.25 -8.04
C ASP A 136 -11.14 10.71 -8.30
N GLU A 137 -11.92 11.45 -9.06
CA GLU A 137 -11.66 12.86 -9.36
C GLU A 137 -11.76 13.76 -8.11
N LEU A 138 -12.70 13.49 -7.22
CA LEU A 138 -12.77 14.19 -5.92
C LEU A 138 -11.53 13.90 -5.07
N SER A 139 -11.06 12.66 -5.03
CA SER A 139 -9.85 12.28 -4.30
C SER A 139 -8.63 13.01 -4.86
N HIS A 140 -8.49 13.05 -6.19
CA HIS A 140 -7.41 13.75 -6.87
C HIS A 140 -7.48 15.26 -6.61
N THR A 141 -8.65 15.86 -6.78
CA THR A 141 -8.88 17.30 -6.50
C THR A 141 -8.53 17.67 -5.07
N LEU A 142 -8.91 16.84 -4.08
CA LEU A 142 -8.58 17.08 -2.68
C LEU A 142 -7.07 16.89 -2.40
N ALA A 143 -6.44 15.94 -3.05
CA ALA A 143 -5.01 15.72 -2.93
C ALA A 143 -4.20 16.91 -3.49
N SER A 144 -4.64 17.53 -4.59
CA SER A 144 -3.96 18.68 -5.19
C SER A 144 -3.99 19.95 -4.30
N LEU A 145 -4.82 19.99 -3.25
CA LEU A 145 -4.84 21.09 -2.27
C LEU A 145 -3.57 21.15 -1.39
N GLY A 146 -2.67 20.18 -1.50
CA GLY A 146 -1.30 20.21 -0.96
C GLY A 146 -1.17 19.98 0.55
N ASP A 147 -1.97 20.61 1.38
CA ASP A 147 -1.94 20.50 2.85
C ASP A 147 -2.77 19.32 3.41
N LEU A 148 -3.56 18.68 2.55
CA LEU A 148 -4.49 17.62 2.94
C LEU A 148 -3.93 16.24 2.56
N LYS A 149 -3.75 15.39 3.55
CA LYS A 149 -3.35 13.99 3.32
C LYS A 149 -4.56 13.17 2.92
N VAL A 150 -4.65 12.81 1.65
CA VAL A 150 -5.75 12.00 1.11
C VAL A 150 -5.35 10.53 1.09
N ALA A 151 -6.22 9.66 1.60
CA ALA A 151 -6.02 8.21 1.55
C ALA A 151 -6.07 7.70 0.10
N GLY A 152 -5.24 6.71 -0.20
CA GLY A 152 -5.16 6.12 -1.52
C GLY A 152 -6.47 5.44 -1.96
N ARG A 153 -6.64 5.41 -3.29
CA ARG A 153 -7.83 4.83 -3.93
C ARG A 153 -8.07 3.38 -3.50
N THR A 154 -7.02 2.54 -3.50
CA THR A 154 -7.17 1.10 -3.22
C THR A 154 -7.75 0.87 -1.84
N SER A 155 -7.24 1.60 -0.84
CA SER A 155 -7.73 1.51 0.54
C SER A 155 -9.13 2.07 0.70
N SER A 156 -9.46 3.17 0.05
CA SER A 156 -10.81 3.76 0.08
C SER A 156 -11.84 2.83 -0.56
N PHE A 157 -11.51 2.25 -1.72
CA PHE A 157 -12.39 1.34 -2.45
C PHE A 157 -12.52 -0.06 -1.83
N TYR A 158 -11.62 -0.44 -0.92
CA TYR A 158 -11.77 -1.65 -0.11
C TYR A 158 -13.08 -1.67 0.67
N PHE A 159 -13.57 -0.51 1.06
CA PHE A 159 -14.83 -0.35 1.81
C PHE A 159 -16.08 -0.24 0.92
N LYS A 160 -15.93 -0.33 -0.40
CA LYS A 160 -17.08 -0.28 -1.32
C LYS A 160 -18.11 -1.37 -1.02
N GLY A 161 -19.36 -0.95 -0.77
CA GLY A 161 -20.46 -1.87 -0.44
C GLY A 161 -20.38 -2.52 0.94
N ARG A 162 -19.44 -2.11 1.79
CA ARG A 162 -19.31 -2.57 3.19
C ARG A 162 -19.99 -1.55 4.11
N ASN A 163 -20.72 -2.07 5.08
CA ASN A 163 -21.38 -1.24 6.09
C ASN A 163 -20.58 -1.31 7.40
N GLU A 164 -19.41 -0.68 7.39
CA GLU A 164 -18.49 -0.62 8.53
C GLU A 164 -18.60 0.73 9.27
N ASP A 165 -18.24 0.74 10.55
CA ASP A 165 -18.22 1.99 11.34
C ASP A 165 -17.14 2.94 10.81
N LEU A 166 -17.51 4.20 10.54
CA LEU A 166 -16.57 5.20 10.00
C LEU A 166 -15.36 5.45 10.91
N ARG A 167 -15.48 5.20 12.21
CA ARG A 167 -14.36 5.27 13.17
C ARG A 167 -13.37 4.13 12.94
N GLU A 168 -13.86 2.93 12.63
CA GLU A 168 -13.02 1.78 12.29
C GLU A 168 -12.35 1.99 10.93
N ILE A 169 -13.08 2.51 9.95
CA ILE A 169 -12.53 2.91 8.65
C ILE A 169 -11.41 3.96 8.85
N GLY A 170 -11.68 5.03 9.61
CA GLY A 170 -10.69 6.06 9.90
C GLY A 170 -9.44 5.53 10.58
N SER A 171 -9.60 4.62 11.56
CA SER A 171 -8.49 3.95 12.23
C SER A 171 -7.67 3.07 11.27
N THR A 172 -8.35 2.32 10.39
CA THR A 172 -7.71 1.43 9.41
C THR A 172 -6.92 2.22 8.35
N LEU A 173 -7.51 3.33 7.88
CA LEU A 173 -6.90 4.19 6.86
C LEU A 173 -5.93 5.23 7.44
N GLY A 174 -5.90 5.41 8.76
CA GLY A 174 -5.08 6.41 9.42
C GLY A 174 -5.51 7.85 9.08
N VAL A 175 -6.82 8.10 8.92
CA VAL A 175 -7.37 9.42 8.57
C VAL A 175 -8.28 9.97 9.67
N ALA A 176 -8.26 11.29 9.84
CA ALA A 176 -9.12 12.00 10.80
C ALA A 176 -10.53 12.23 10.28
N HIS A 177 -10.72 12.21 8.96
CA HIS A 177 -12.00 12.52 8.33
C HIS A 177 -12.33 11.53 7.22
N VAL A 178 -13.62 11.37 6.97
CA VAL A 178 -14.15 10.60 5.85
C VAL A 178 -15.14 11.47 5.08
N LEU A 179 -14.95 11.55 3.76
CA LEU A 179 -15.94 12.09 2.82
C LEU A 179 -16.68 10.90 2.22
N GLU A 180 -17.99 10.87 2.39
CA GLU A 180 -18.86 9.88 1.78
C GLU A 180 -20.03 10.56 1.08
N GLY A 181 -20.70 9.85 0.18
CA GLY A 181 -21.80 10.46 -0.54
C GLY A 181 -22.59 9.50 -1.41
N SER A 182 -23.53 10.08 -2.13
CA SER A 182 -24.34 9.35 -3.10
C SER A 182 -24.58 10.18 -4.35
N VAL A 183 -24.77 9.49 -5.48
CA VAL A 183 -25.06 10.07 -6.77
C VAL A 183 -26.37 9.48 -7.30
N ARG A 184 -27.30 10.33 -7.70
CA ARG A 184 -28.52 9.96 -8.40
C ARG A 184 -28.60 10.72 -9.70
N GLN A 185 -28.63 10.00 -10.81
CA GLN A 185 -28.84 10.55 -12.14
C GLN A 185 -30.25 10.21 -12.63
N SER A 186 -30.89 11.16 -13.29
CA SER A 186 -32.19 10.96 -13.97
C SER A 186 -32.20 11.81 -15.23
N GLY A 187 -31.91 11.22 -16.38
CA GLY A 187 -31.69 11.94 -17.64
C GLY A 187 -30.54 12.94 -17.50
N ASN A 188 -30.81 14.23 -17.70
CA ASN A 188 -29.84 15.33 -17.57
C ASN A 188 -29.73 15.90 -16.13
N GLN A 189 -30.59 15.46 -15.22
CA GLN A 189 -30.56 15.92 -13.83
C GLN A 189 -29.67 15.04 -12.99
N LEU A 190 -28.81 15.68 -12.19
CA LEU A 190 -27.86 15.05 -11.28
C LEU A 190 -28.11 15.57 -9.86
N ARG A 191 -28.27 14.64 -8.92
CA ARG A 191 -28.22 14.94 -7.49
C ARG A 191 -27.01 14.27 -6.89
N VAL A 192 -26.09 15.09 -6.36
CA VAL A 192 -24.94 14.61 -5.58
C VAL A 192 -25.14 15.03 -4.13
N THR A 193 -25.09 14.08 -3.21
CA THR A 193 -25.08 14.36 -1.78
C THR A 193 -23.71 13.99 -1.25
N ALA A 194 -23.07 14.90 -0.54
CA ALA A 194 -21.77 14.67 0.09
C ALA A 194 -21.83 15.04 1.57
N GLN A 195 -21.10 14.30 2.40
CA GLN A 195 -20.99 14.58 3.83
C GLN A 195 -19.58 14.28 4.33
N LEU A 196 -19.07 15.17 5.17
CA LEU A 196 -17.80 15.06 5.85
C LEU A 196 -18.06 14.62 7.29
N VAL A 197 -17.37 13.57 7.72
CA VAL A 197 -17.55 12.95 9.04
C VAL A 197 -16.20 12.88 9.75
N SER A 198 -16.16 13.26 11.02
CA SER A 198 -15.00 13.05 11.90
C SER A 198 -14.91 11.57 12.28
N THR A 199 -13.73 10.97 12.12
CA THR A 199 -13.50 9.57 12.50
C THR A 199 -13.26 9.39 14.00
N ALA A 200 -13.00 10.47 14.73
CA ALA A 200 -12.77 10.42 16.17
C ALA A 200 -14.03 10.06 16.96
N ASP A 201 -15.17 10.58 16.54
CA ASP A 201 -16.45 10.45 17.24
C ASP A 201 -17.62 10.01 16.34
N GLY A 202 -17.42 9.98 15.01
CA GLY A 202 -18.43 9.61 14.03
C GLY A 202 -19.46 10.73 13.76
N PHE A 203 -19.22 11.96 14.26
CA PHE A 203 -20.14 13.06 14.01
C PHE A 203 -19.89 13.71 12.65
N ARG A 204 -20.99 14.09 12.02
CA ARG A 204 -20.98 14.84 10.77
C ARG A 204 -20.55 16.28 11.01
N LEU A 205 -19.50 16.73 10.32
CA LEU A 205 -19.02 18.10 10.35
C LEU A 205 -19.74 18.97 9.33
N TRP A 206 -19.96 18.40 8.12
CA TRP A 206 -20.60 19.09 7.03
C TRP A 206 -21.44 18.13 6.19
N SER A 207 -22.51 18.61 5.56
CA SER A 207 -23.30 17.87 4.59
C SER A 207 -24.06 18.81 3.68
N GLU A 208 -24.02 18.53 2.38
CA GLU A 208 -24.73 19.30 1.38
C GLU A 208 -25.26 18.40 0.25
N SER A 209 -26.33 18.85 -0.40
CA SER A 209 -26.90 18.20 -1.57
C SER A 209 -26.97 19.18 -2.71
N TYR A 210 -26.43 18.79 -3.85
CA TYR A 210 -26.38 19.56 -5.08
C TYR A 210 -27.37 18.97 -6.06
N ASP A 211 -28.43 19.73 -6.35
CA ASP A 211 -29.41 19.45 -7.42
C ASP A 211 -29.07 20.33 -8.62
N ARG A 212 -28.45 19.75 -9.64
CA ARG A 212 -27.91 20.48 -10.80
C ARG A 212 -28.12 19.67 -12.07
N GLU A 213 -27.83 20.31 -13.23
CA GLU A 213 -27.68 19.57 -14.46
C GLU A 213 -26.34 18.86 -14.55
N MET A 214 -26.25 17.84 -15.40
CA MET A 214 -24.98 17.11 -15.64
C MET A 214 -23.87 18.05 -16.13
N SER A 215 -24.23 19.16 -16.81
CA SER A 215 -23.30 20.22 -17.22
C SER A 215 -22.51 20.84 -16.06
N ASP A 216 -23.06 20.81 -14.86
CA ASP A 216 -22.53 21.50 -13.70
C ASP A 216 -21.66 20.56 -12.80
N ILE A 217 -21.35 19.34 -13.27
CA ILE A 217 -20.68 18.33 -12.45
C ILE A 217 -19.29 18.79 -11.96
N ILE A 218 -18.54 19.51 -12.79
CA ILE A 218 -17.23 20.05 -12.41
C ILE A 218 -17.39 21.13 -11.33
N ASP A 219 -18.42 21.97 -11.44
CA ASP A 219 -18.71 22.97 -10.41
C ASP A 219 -19.16 22.31 -9.11
N ILE A 220 -19.89 21.19 -9.16
CA ILE A 220 -20.21 20.38 -7.98
C ILE A 220 -18.94 19.87 -7.31
N GLN A 221 -18.00 19.31 -8.07
CA GLN A 221 -16.71 18.83 -7.54
C GLN A 221 -15.92 19.97 -6.87
N LYS A 222 -15.81 21.13 -7.55
CA LYS A 222 -15.16 22.33 -7.00
C LYS A 222 -15.82 22.77 -5.69
N ASN A 223 -17.15 22.80 -5.64
CA ASN A 223 -17.89 23.20 -4.45
C ASN A 223 -17.66 22.23 -3.29
N ILE A 224 -17.67 20.92 -3.55
CA ILE A 224 -17.38 19.90 -2.53
C ILE A 224 -15.95 20.07 -2.02
N ALA A 225 -14.96 20.17 -2.92
CA ALA A 225 -13.56 20.35 -2.54
C ALA A 225 -13.34 21.63 -1.71
N SER A 226 -13.94 22.76 -2.13
CA SER A 226 -13.87 24.03 -1.40
C SER A 226 -14.54 23.95 -0.03
N ALA A 227 -15.69 23.28 0.09
CA ALA A 227 -16.37 23.09 1.36
C ALA A 227 -15.53 22.24 2.33
N VAL A 228 -14.95 21.14 1.86
CA VAL A 228 -14.05 20.29 2.64
C VAL A 228 -12.80 21.08 3.07
N ALA A 229 -12.17 21.83 2.18
CA ALA A 229 -11.01 22.67 2.49
C ALA A 229 -11.34 23.71 3.56
N THR A 230 -12.51 24.34 3.44
CA THR A 230 -12.98 25.35 4.43
C THR A 230 -13.21 24.70 5.80
N GLU A 231 -13.91 23.57 5.85
CA GLU A 231 -14.22 22.87 7.10
C GLU A 231 -12.95 22.39 7.82
N LEU A 232 -11.98 21.87 7.04
CA LEU A 232 -10.72 21.38 7.56
C LEU A 232 -9.67 22.50 7.78
N ARG A 233 -10.02 23.77 7.53
CA ARG A 233 -9.14 24.93 7.68
C ARG A 233 -7.77 24.72 7.00
N THR A 234 -7.81 24.20 5.78
CA THR A 234 -6.61 24.07 4.95
C THR A 234 -6.17 25.46 4.49
N SER A 235 -4.86 25.73 4.50
CA SER A 235 -4.30 27.07 4.30
C SER A 235 -4.38 27.61 2.86
N MET A 236 -4.92 26.85 1.94
CA MET A 236 -4.82 27.07 0.48
C MET A 236 -6.05 27.76 -0.14
N LEU A 237 -6.87 28.47 0.64
CA LEU A 237 -8.12 29.04 0.11
C LEU A 237 -7.95 30.23 -0.85
N ASP A 238 -6.76 30.83 -0.98
CA ASP A 238 -6.64 32.09 -1.72
C ASP A 238 -6.11 31.97 -3.16
N GLU A 239 -5.43 30.90 -3.57
CA GLU A 239 -4.85 30.82 -4.93
C GLU A 239 -5.09 29.49 -5.67
N SER A 240 -5.18 28.33 -5.01
CA SER A 240 -5.17 27.02 -5.70
C SER A 240 -6.52 26.52 -6.23
N THR A 241 -7.65 27.06 -5.78
CA THR A 241 -8.97 26.73 -6.36
C THR A 241 -9.17 27.37 -7.73
N ALA A 242 -8.29 28.31 -8.14
CA ALA A 242 -8.33 28.94 -9.46
C ALA A 242 -7.81 28.00 -10.58
N ASP A 243 -6.98 27.01 -10.24
CA ASP A 243 -6.31 26.14 -11.23
C ASP A 243 -7.05 24.82 -11.50
N LEU A 244 -8.23 24.59 -10.88
CA LEU A 244 -9.05 23.45 -11.25
C LEU A 244 -9.58 23.62 -12.68
N PRO A 245 -9.62 22.53 -13.51
CA PRO A 245 -10.03 22.60 -14.90
C PRO A 245 -11.31 23.42 -15.07
N SER A 246 -11.30 24.38 -15.98
CA SER A 246 -12.48 25.23 -16.23
C SER A 246 -13.60 24.37 -16.78
N ALA A 247 -14.78 24.45 -16.19
CA ALA A 247 -16.01 23.81 -16.70
C ALA A 247 -16.32 24.19 -18.15
N ALA A 248 -15.76 25.29 -18.65
CA ALA A 248 -15.96 25.76 -20.02
C ALA A 248 -15.26 24.90 -21.10
N ALA A 249 -14.35 24.01 -20.72
CA ALA A 249 -13.52 23.26 -21.68
C ALA A 249 -14.08 21.88 -22.06
N ILE A 250 -15.14 21.37 -21.40
CA ILE A 250 -15.64 20.02 -21.64
C ILE A 250 -17.19 19.97 -21.60
N SER A 251 -17.79 19.25 -22.56
CA SER A 251 -19.22 18.98 -22.55
C SER A 251 -19.59 17.94 -21.48
N PRO A 252 -20.84 17.96 -20.95
CA PRO A 252 -21.30 16.97 -19.97
C PRO A 252 -21.16 15.52 -20.45
N GLU A 253 -21.42 15.27 -21.73
CA GLU A 253 -21.25 13.96 -22.37
C GLU A 253 -19.80 13.53 -22.32
N ALA A 254 -18.87 14.37 -22.75
CA ALA A 254 -17.45 14.06 -22.76
C ALA A 254 -16.92 13.84 -21.34
N TYR A 255 -17.38 14.63 -20.36
CA TYR A 255 -16.95 14.47 -18.98
C TYR A 255 -17.48 13.17 -18.34
N ALA A 256 -18.71 12.77 -18.63
CA ALA A 256 -19.25 11.49 -18.19
C ALA A 256 -18.46 10.31 -18.78
N LEU A 257 -18.07 10.39 -20.07
CA LEU A 257 -17.20 9.38 -20.69
C LEU A 257 -15.80 9.36 -20.06
N TYR A 258 -15.24 10.52 -19.74
CA TYR A 258 -13.96 10.64 -19.04
C TYR A 258 -14.00 9.93 -17.68
N LEU A 259 -14.98 10.22 -16.82
CA LEU A 259 -15.15 9.58 -15.52
C LEU A 259 -15.26 8.05 -15.64
N LYS A 260 -15.99 7.56 -16.64
CA LYS A 260 -16.05 6.11 -16.92
C LYS A 260 -14.70 5.55 -17.33
N GLY A 261 -13.98 6.21 -18.22
CA GLY A 261 -12.65 5.81 -18.67
C GLY A 261 -11.65 5.72 -17.51
N VAL A 262 -11.67 6.72 -16.61
CA VAL A 262 -10.83 6.72 -15.38
C VAL A 262 -11.18 5.55 -14.47
N SER A 263 -12.48 5.33 -14.21
CA SER A 263 -12.93 4.23 -13.33
C SER A 263 -12.55 2.85 -13.85
N LEU A 264 -12.57 2.64 -15.18
CA LEU A 264 -12.19 1.36 -15.81
C LEU A 264 -10.69 1.12 -15.89
N SER A 265 -9.87 2.15 -15.65
CA SER A 265 -8.41 2.10 -15.81
C SER A 265 -7.61 2.41 -14.55
N PRO A 266 -7.98 1.88 -13.35
CA PRO A 266 -7.20 2.14 -12.15
C PRO A 266 -5.78 1.56 -12.26
N TYR A 267 -4.82 2.22 -11.62
CA TYR A 267 -3.43 1.75 -11.62
C TYR A 267 -3.32 0.31 -11.08
N GLY A 268 -2.49 -0.51 -11.72
CA GLY A 268 -2.29 -1.91 -11.33
C GLY A 268 -3.35 -2.91 -11.80
N LYS A 269 -4.43 -2.47 -12.48
CA LYS A 269 -5.43 -3.35 -13.09
C LYS A 269 -5.38 -3.25 -14.62
N THR A 270 -5.50 -4.39 -15.30
CA THR A 270 -5.42 -4.49 -16.77
C THR A 270 -6.75 -4.88 -17.42
N ARG A 271 -7.75 -5.28 -16.62
CA ARG A 271 -9.08 -5.59 -17.14
C ARG A 271 -9.72 -4.30 -17.66
N ASP A 272 -10.42 -4.42 -18.77
CA ASP A 272 -11.23 -3.36 -19.37
C ASP A 272 -10.44 -2.16 -19.96
N LEU A 273 -9.10 -2.29 -20.14
CA LEU A 273 -8.29 -1.23 -20.75
C LEU A 273 -8.73 -0.89 -22.20
N GLY A 274 -9.23 -1.86 -22.95
CA GLY A 274 -9.76 -1.62 -24.29
C GLY A 274 -11.01 -0.75 -24.29
N GLU A 275 -11.94 -1.00 -23.35
CA GLU A 275 -13.14 -0.16 -23.20
C GLU A 275 -12.76 1.24 -22.72
N ALA A 276 -11.85 1.34 -21.74
CA ALA A 276 -11.35 2.63 -21.27
C ALA A 276 -10.69 3.44 -22.38
N GLN A 277 -9.90 2.80 -23.26
CA GLN A 277 -9.30 3.44 -24.44
C GLN A 277 -10.38 4.04 -25.36
N ALA A 278 -11.36 3.23 -25.76
CA ALA A 278 -12.42 3.71 -26.66
C ALA A 278 -13.21 4.89 -26.07
N LEU A 279 -13.46 4.87 -24.76
CA LEU A 279 -14.11 6.00 -24.08
C LEU A 279 -13.23 7.26 -24.12
N LEU A 280 -11.93 7.14 -23.86
CA LEU A 280 -11.02 8.29 -23.82
C LEU A 280 -10.69 8.82 -25.22
N GLU A 281 -10.64 7.99 -26.25
CA GLU A 281 -10.58 8.42 -27.64
C GLU A 281 -11.81 9.30 -27.96
N ARG A 282 -12.99 8.86 -27.55
CA ARG A 282 -14.20 9.65 -27.73
C ARG A 282 -14.19 10.95 -26.94
N VAL A 283 -13.59 10.97 -25.73
CA VAL A 283 -13.38 12.19 -24.95
C VAL A 283 -12.52 13.19 -25.70
N THR A 284 -11.39 12.76 -26.25
CA THR A 284 -10.48 13.66 -26.98
C THR A 284 -11.07 14.20 -28.30
N GLU A 285 -11.99 13.45 -28.92
CA GLU A 285 -12.76 13.94 -30.06
C GLU A 285 -13.80 15.02 -29.67
N LEU A 286 -14.53 14.79 -28.57
CA LEU A 286 -15.61 15.69 -28.13
C LEU A 286 -15.08 16.92 -27.38
N ALA A 287 -13.94 16.83 -26.75
CA ALA A 287 -13.31 17.85 -25.92
C ALA A 287 -11.80 17.96 -26.19
N PRO A 288 -11.37 18.39 -27.40
CA PRO A 288 -9.96 18.44 -27.79
C PRO A 288 -9.10 19.43 -26.98
N GLU A 289 -9.72 20.30 -26.18
CA GLU A 289 -9.05 21.25 -25.28
C GLU A 289 -8.99 20.76 -23.83
N PHE A 290 -9.39 19.51 -23.54
CA PHE A 290 -9.40 18.94 -22.22
C PHE A 290 -8.14 18.09 -21.97
N ALA A 291 -7.09 18.71 -21.39
CA ALA A 291 -5.79 18.10 -21.14
C ALA A 291 -5.83 16.76 -20.38
N PRO A 292 -6.67 16.58 -19.32
CA PRO A 292 -6.73 15.30 -18.60
C PRO A 292 -7.15 14.12 -19.49
N GLY A 293 -8.03 14.34 -20.49
CA GLY A 293 -8.44 13.31 -21.44
C GLY A 293 -7.26 12.79 -22.27
N TRP A 294 -6.40 13.69 -22.74
CA TRP A 294 -5.20 13.35 -23.49
C TRP A 294 -4.16 12.60 -22.63
N ASN A 295 -3.97 13.05 -21.38
CA ASN A 295 -3.06 12.37 -20.44
C ASN A 295 -3.50 10.93 -20.17
N ARG A 296 -4.79 10.70 -19.91
CA ARG A 296 -5.31 9.37 -19.65
C ARG A 296 -5.25 8.46 -20.88
N LEU A 297 -5.52 9.02 -22.08
CA LEU A 297 -5.38 8.27 -23.33
C LEU A 297 -3.94 7.80 -23.55
N ALA A 298 -2.94 8.68 -23.33
CA ALA A 298 -1.53 8.33 -23.43
C ALA A 298 -1.13 7.22 -22.45
N ALA A 299 -1.58 7.35 -21.19
CA ALA A 299 -1.30 6.36 -20.15
C ALA A 299 -1.88 4.97 -20.49
N ILE A 300 -3.08 4.90 -21.07
CA ILE A 300 -3.70 3.62 -21.46
C ILE A 300 -2.95 2.93 -22.57
N HIS A 301 -2.56 3.64 -23.62
CA HIS A 301 -1.74 3.07 -24.70
C HIS A 301 -0.42 2.51 -24.14
N GLY A 302 0.27 3.26 -23.28
CA GLY A 302 1.49 2.80 -22.63
C GLY A 302 1.27 1.54 -21.79
N ARG A 303 0.21 1.50 -21.00
CA ARG A 303 -0.10 0.35 -20.11
C ARG A 303 -0.46 -0.91 -20.89
N ARG A 304 -1.26 -0.82 -21.94
CA ARG A 304 -1.60 -1.96 -22.80
C ARG A 304 -0.35 -2.58 -23.44
N LEU A 305 0.60 -1.75 -23.85
CA LEU A 305 1.88 -2.22 -24.38
C LEU A 305 2.76 -2.91 -23.32
N VAL A 306 2.82 -2.35 -22.10
CA VAL A 306 3.65 -2.90 -21.01
C VAL A 306 3.12 -4.24 -20.51
N PHE A 307 1.79 -4.36 -20.34
CA PHE A 307 1.18 -5.55 -19.76
C PHE A 307 0.82 -6.63 -20.80
N GLY A 308 1.04 -6.36 -22.09
CA GLY A 308 0.86 -7.36 -23.14
C GLY A 308 -0.60 -7.80 -23.27
N ASP A 309 -1.53 -6.87 -23.39
CA ASP A 309 -2.95 -7.15 -23.58
C ASP A 309 -3.17 -8.03 -24.82
N PRO A 310 -3.62 -9.28 -24.68
CA PRO A 310 -3.77 -10.21 -25.80
C PRO A 310 -4.83 -9.78 -26.81
N ASP A 311 -5.77 -8.93 -26.40
CA ASP A 311 -6.82 -8.36 -27.28
C ASP A 311 -6.36 -7.04 -27.92
N TYR A 312 -5.10 -6.65 -27.68
CA TYR A 312 -4.51 -5.43 -28.25
C TYR A 312 -4.03 -5.72 -29.68
N GLY A 313 -4.95 -5.59 -30.62
CA GLY A 313 -4.67 -5.83 -32.04
C GLY A 313 -3.92 -4.71 -32.77
N GLU A 314 -3.48 -3.65 -32.07
CA GLU A 314 -2.79 -2.52 -32.67
C GLU A 314 -1.28 -2.79 -32.82
N ASP A 315 -0.69 -2.17 -33.85
CA ASP A 315 0.78 -2.15 -34.00
C ASP A 315 1.40 -1.38 -32.81
N PRO A 316 2.35 -1.96 -32.06
CA PRO A 316 3.05 -1.26 -30.97
C PRO A 316 3.65 0.10 -31.37
N ALA A 317 4.15 0.23 -32.61
CA ALA A 317 4.70 1.48 -33.10
C ALA A 317 3.62 2.55 -33.28
N GLU A 318 2.44 2.17 -33.74
CA GLU A 318 1.30 3.08 -33.88
C GLU A 318 0.76 3.52 -32.51
N SER A 319 0.67 2.61 -31.55
CA SER A 319 0.26 2.94 -30.18
C SER A 319 1.22 3.91 -29.51
N LEU A 320 2.52 3.73 -29.69
CA LEU A 320 3.54 4.68 -29.19
C LEU A 320 3.41 6.05 -29.85
N ARG A 321 3.13 6.07 -31.16
CA ARG A 321 2.91 7.33 -31.89
C ARG A 321 1.69 8.06 -31.38
N ILE A 322 0.58 7.36 -31.12
CA ILE A 322 -0.65 7.94 -30.56
C ILE A 322 -0.40 8.46 -29.15
N ALA A 323 0.23 7.65 -28.29
CA ALA A 323 0.59 8.05 -26.93
C ALA A 323 1.46 9.31 -26.92
N GLY A 324 2.50 9.37 -27.77
CA GLY A 324 3.36 10.53 -27.89
C GLY A 324 2.61 11.80 -28.31
N ALA A 325 1.78 11.72 -29.35
CA ALA A 325 0.96 12.84 -29.81
C ALA A 325 -0.05 13.31 -28.74
N ALA A 326 -0.62 12.37 -27.97
CA ALA A 326 -1.52 12.69 -26.88
C ALA A 326 -0.81 13.43 -25.74
N VAL A 327 0.40 13.02 -25.36
CA VAL A 327 1.19 13.72 -24.33
C VAL A 327 1.60 15.12 -24.80
N GLU A 328 2.05 15.26 -26.06
CA GLU A 328 2.39 16.58 -26.63
C GLU A 328 1.17 17.51 -26.57
N ARG A 329 -0.01 17.02 -26.97
CA ARG A 329 -1.24 17.81 -26.90
C ARG A 329 -1.62 18.17 -25.46
N ALA A 330 -1.45 17.25 -24.51
CA ALA A 330 -1.70 17.52 -23.09
C ALA A 330 -0.81 18.64 -22.57
N LEU A 331 0.50 18.64 -22.90
CA LEU A 331 1.46 19.68 -22.50
C LEU A 331 1.23 21.03 -23.20
N ASP A 332 0.74 21.03 -24.44
CA ASP A 332 0.32 22.27 -25.12
C ASP A 332 -0.84 22.96 -24.38
N LEU A 333 -1.73 22.17 -23.78
CA LEU A 333 -2.90 22.65 -23.06
C LEU A 333 -2.58 22.97 -21.58
N ASP A 334 -1.74 22.17 -20.95
CA ASP A 334 -1.31 22.31 -19.56
C ASP A 334 0.20 22.00 -19.45
N PRO A 335 1.06 23.02 -19.56
CA PRO A 335 2.52 22.86 -19.48
C PRO A 335 3.05 22.37 -18.12
N ASP A 336 2.25 22.48 -17.07
CA ASP A 336 2.61 22.07 -15.70
C ASP A 336 1.95 20.75 -15.28
N SER A 337 1.45 19.96 -16.23
CA SER A 337 0.87 18.65 -15.97
C SER A 337 1.89 17.61 -15.49
N GLY A 338 1.86 17.26 -14.20
CA GLY A 338 2.68 16.20 -13.63
C GLY A 338 2.45 14.84 -14.31
N GLU A 339 1.20 14.49 -14.64
CA GLU A 339 0.85 13.25 -15.35
C GLU A 339 1.48 13.20 -16.76
N ALA A 340 1.49 14.32 -17.48
CA ALA A 340 2.10 14.36 -18.81
C ALA A 340 3.61 14.12 -18.74
N TYR A 341 4.31 14.71 -17.77
CA TYR A 341 5.73 14.45 -17.54
C TYR A 341 6.00 13.02 -17.11
N ALA A 342 5.13 12.41 -16.28
CA ALA A 342 5.24 11.00 -15.92
C ALA A 342 5.08 10.09 -17.16
N ASN A 343 4.14 10.38 -18.04
CA ASN A 343 3.94 9.65 -19.30
C ASN A 343 5.17 9.78 -20.23
N LEU A 344 5.75 10.98 -20.37
CA LEU A 344 6.99 11.16 -21.13
C LEU A 344 8.18 10.42 -20.52
N GLY A 345 8.32 10.49 -19.19
CA GLY A 345 9.35 9.74 -18.47
C GLY A 345 9.21 8.24 -18.67
N GLY A 346 7.96 7.73 -18.64
CA GLY A 346 7.62 6.34 -18.92
C GLY A 346 7.98 5.92 -20.34
N ALA A 347 7.63 6.73 -21.32
CA ALA A 347 8.00 6.47 -22.71
C ALA A 347 9.51 6.39 -22.90
N ALA A 348 10.24 7.37 -22.33
CA ALA A 348 11.70 7.40 -22.39
C ALA A 348 12.35 6.19 -21.72
N TRP A 349 11.87 5.82 -20.53
CA TRP A 349 12.41 4.67 -19.78
C TRP A 349 12.07 3.33 -20.42
N VAL A 350 10.78 3.08 -20.66
CA VAL A 350 10.28 1.74 -20.99
C VAL A 350 10.48 1.40 -22.46
N PHE A 351 10.18 2.35 -23.36
CA PHE A 351 10.18 2.10 -24.79
C PHE A 351 11.45 2.58 -25.49
N GLU A 352 11.95 3.78 -25.14
CA GLU A 352 13.20 4.28 -25.72
C GLU A 352 14.43 3.69 -25.01
N ARG A 353 14.28 3.09 -23.82
CA ARG A 353 15.37 2.58 -22.96
C ARG A 353 16.42 3.65 -22.63
N ASN A 354 15.97 4.87 -22.51
CA ASN A 354 16.80 6.04 -22.26
C ASN A 354 16.55 6.59 -20.85
N VAL A 355 17.27 6.04 -19.86
CA VAL A 355 17.14 6.40 -18.45
C VAL A 355 17.63 7.82 -18.13
N GLU A 356 18.60 8.32 -18.91
CA GLU A 356 19.13 9.68 -18.75
C GLU A 356 18.08 10.72 -19.16
N LYS A 357 17.30 10.43 -20.21
CA LYS A 357 16.17 11.25 -20.63
C LYS A 357 14.99 11.12 -19.66
N ALA A 358 14.76 9.92 -19.12
CA ALA A 358 13.63 9.62 -18.24
C ALA A 358 13.76 10.32 -16.87
N ALA A 359 14.95 10.31 -16.26
CA ALA A 359 15.18 10.80 -14.91
C ALA A 359 14.65 12.23 -14.68
N PRO A 360 15.06 13.26 -15.43
CA PRO A 360 14.59 14.64 -15.20
C PRO A 360 13.09 14.82 -15.47
N LEU A 361 12.48 13.99 -16.32
CA LEU A 361 11.04 14.03 -16.59
C LEU A 361 10.26 13.48 -15.40
N ILE A 362 10.75 12.41 -14.78
CA ILE A 362 10.12 11.79 -13.60
C ILE A 362 10.30 12.68 -12.36
N GLU A 363 11.47 13.30 -12.19
CA GLU A 363 11.68 14.31 -11.14
C GLU A 363 10.69 15.46 -11.31
N LYS A 364 10.56 15.99 -12.52
CA LYS A 364 9.64 17.09 -12.80
C LYS A 364 8.20 16.69 -12.53
N ALA A 365 7.80 15.47 -12.86
CA ALA A 365 6.45 14.95 -12.54
C ALA A 365 6.19 14.95 -11.03
N LEU A 366 7.14 14.46 -10.23
CA LEU A 366 7.06 14.47 -8.76
C LEU A 366 7.04 15.90 -8.19
N ASP A 367 7.82 16.81 -8.77
CA ASP A 367 7.85 18.20 -8.33
C ASP A 367 6.54 18.93 -8.61
N LEU A 368 5.88 18.62 -9.71
CA LEU A 368 4.62 19.24 -10.08
C LEU A 368 3.45 18.67 -9.28
N ASP A 369 3.40 17.34 -9.10
CA ASP A 369 2.29 16.67 -8.39
C ASP A 369 2.80 15.56 -7.45
N PRO A 370 3.39 15.91 -6.31
CA PRO A 370 3.92 14.96 -5.33
C PRO A 370 2.82 14.21 -4.56
N TRP A 371 1.56 14.63 -4.74
CA TRP A 371 0.42 14.04 -4.04
C TRP A 371 -0.23 12.92 -4.84
N ASN A 372 0.04 12.83 -6.12
CA ASN A 372 -0.44 11.79 -7.02
C ASN A 372 0.30 10.48 -6.77
N LEU A 373 -0.38 9.52 -6.13
CA LEU A 373 0.24 8.25 -5.74
C LEU A 373 0.66 7.40 -6.94
N ASP A 374 0.06 7.59 -8.11
CA ASP A 374 0.48 6.92 -9.35
C ASP A 374 1.86 7.43 -9.80
N ILE A 375 2.09 8.75 -9.74
CA ILE A 375 3.39 9.36 -10.03
C ILE A 375 4.43 8.92 -9.00
N VAL A 376 4.08 8.93 -7.70
CA VAL A 376 4.97 8.47 -6.62
C VAL A 376 5.35 7.00 -6.81
N SER A 377 4.39 6.14 -7.15
CA SER A 377 4.63 4.71 -7.42
C SER A 377 5.55 4.51 -8.62
N PHE A 378 5.30 5.26 -9.69
CA PHE A 378 6.11 5.20 -10.90
C PHE A 378 7.56 5.66 -10.65
N ALA A 379 7.74 6.74 -9.90
CA ALA A 379 9.06 7.23 -9.50
C ALA A 379 9.80 6.25 -8.57
N ALA A 380 9.09 5.56 -7.67
CA ALA A 380 9.67 4.52 -6.82
C ALA A 380 10.18 3.34 -7.66
N ASP A 381 9.40 2.90 -8.66
CA ASP A 381 9.81 1.83 -9.57
C ASP A 381 11.02 2.25 -10.41
N PHE A 382 11.07 3.49 -10.89
CA PHE A 382 12.22 4.04 -11.60
C PHE A 382 13.46 4.13 -10.71
N ALA A 383 13.32 4.62 -9.48
CA ALA A 383 14.41 4.70 -8.50
C ALA A 383 15.01 3.32 -8.21
N LYS A 384 14.18 2.30 -8.01
CA LYS A 384 14.63 0.89 -7.91
C LYS A 384 15.40 0.45 -9.14
N TYR A 385 14.88 0.77 -10.30
CA TYR A 385 15.48 0.38 -11.56
C TYR A 385 16.90 0.94 -11.72
N ILE A 386 17.12 2.22 -11.38
CA ILE A 386 18.44 2.86 -11.44
C ILE A 386 19.30 2.64 -10.19
N GLY A 387 18.91 1.75 -9.27
CA GLY A 387 19.67 1.40 -8.08
C GLY A 387 19.62 2.42 -6.94
N ARG A 388 18.73 3.41 -6.99
CA ARG A 388 18.49 4.40 -5.92
C ARG A 388 17.57 3.80 -4.84
N THR A 389 18.10 2.80 -4.13
CA THR A 389 17.32 2.00 -3.17
C THR A 389 16.77 2.83 -2.01
N THR A 390 17.50 3.86 -1.56
CA THR A 390 17.05 4.74 -0.47
C THR A 390 15.84 5.55 -0.89
N GLU A 391 15.93 6.20 -2.05
CA GLU A 391 14.86 7.01 -2.63
C GLU A 391 13.62 6.15 -2.94
N ALA A 392 13.82 4.95 -3.45
CA ALA A 392 12.74 4.00 -3.67
C ALA A 392 12.02 3.63 -2.37
N LEU A 393 12.77 3.31 -1.30
CA LEU A 393 12.20 2.99 0.02
C LEU A 393 11.42 4.18 0.60
N GLU A 394 11.94 5.39 0.50
CA GLU A 394 11.26 6.61 0.95
C GLU A 394 9.91 6.78 0.26
N LEU A 395 9.87 6.69 -1.07
CA LEU A 395 8.63 6.80 -1.84
C LEU A 395 7.63 5.69 -1.53
N GLU A 396 8.08 4.44 -1.41
CA GLU A 396 7.22 3.29 -1.10
C GLU A 396 6.67 3.34 0.33
N GLN A 397 7.42 3.91 1.28
CA GLN A 397 6.90 4.17 2.62
C GLN A 397 5.77 5.21 2.60
N VAL A 398 5.89 6.25 1.77
CA VAL A 398 4.80 7.22 1.55
C VAL A 398 3.58 6.52 0.97
N LEU A 399 3.76 5.67 -0.05
CA LEU A 399 2.65 4.91 -0.66
C LEU A 399 1.92 4.06 0.37
N VAL A 400 2.65 3.24 1.13
CA VAL A 400 2.03 2.36 2.15
C VAL A 400 1.39 3.15 3.30
N ALA A 401 1.94 4.32 3.64
CA ALA A 401 1.36 5.19 4.66
C ALA A 401 0.06 5.85 4.20
N ARG A 402 -0.08 6.14 2.90
CA ARG A 402 -1.28 6.78 2.33
C ARG A 402 -2.29 5.77 1.78
N ASP A 403 -1.83 4.60 1.36
CA ASP A 403 -2.68 3.51 0.83
C ASP A 403 -2.38 2.20 1.58
N PRO A 404 -2.76 2.10 2.88
CA PRO A 404 -2.34 1.01 3.76
C PRO A 404 -2.91 -0.36 3.37
N LEU A 405 -3.99 -0.42 2.61
CA LEU A 405 -4.60 -1.65 2.12
C LEU A 405 -4.18 -1.99 0.68
N CYS A 406 -3.30 -1.18 0.06
CA CYS A 406 -2.71 -1.48 -1.24
C CYS A 406 -1.70 -2.63 -1.09
N ASP A 407 -2.08 -3.81 -1.54
CA ASP A 407 -1.23 -5.01 -1.53
C ASP A 407 0.00 -4.86 -2.42
N THR A 408 -0.16 -4.31 -3.62
CA THR A 408 0.93 -4.06 -4.57
C THR A 408 1.95 -3.06 -4.00
N CYS A 409 1.47 -1.97 -3.38
CA CYS A 409 2.36 -0.99 -2.73
C CYS A 409 3.19 -1.65 -1.63
N ARG A 410 2.55 -2.44 -0.78
CA ARG A 410 3.21 -3.16 0.31
C ARG A 410 4.17 -4.24 -0.20
N ALA A 411 3.81 -4.96 -1.27
CA ALA A 411 4.68 -5.96 -1.90
C ALA A 411 5.93 -5.30 -2.51
N ASN A 412 5.77 -4.12 -3.13
CA ASN A 412 6.89 -3.34 -3.64
C ASN A 412 7.82 -2.89 -2.49
N LEU A 413 7.28 -2.33 -1.42
CA LEU A 413 8.06 -1.95 -0.22
C LEU A 413 8.81 -3.15 0.38
N ALA A 414 8.15 -4.31 0.49
CA ALA A 414 8.78 -5.54 0.97
C ALA A 414 9.94 -5.97 0.07
N ARG A 415 9.78 -5.88 -1.25
CA ARG A 415 10.82 -6.19 -2.23
C ARG A 415 11.99 -5.21 -2.15
N SER A 416 11.72 -3.92 -1.94
CA SER A 416 12.79 -2.92 -1.76
C SER A 416 13.57 -3.13 -0.45
N TYR A 417 12.90 -3.53 0.64
CA TYR A 417 13.59 -3.98 1.84
C TYR A 417 14.46 -5.22 1.59
N LEU A 418 13.96 -6.21 0.84
CA LEU A 418 14.73 -7.39 0.45
C LEU A 418 15.99 -6.99 -0.33
N PHE A 419 15.86 -6.10 -1.33
CA PHE A 419 17.00 -5.63 -2.12
C PHE A 419 17.99 -4.78 -1.31
N ALA A 420 17.51 -4.05 -0.30
CA ALA A 420 18.33 -3.36 0.69
C ALA A 420 18.95 -4.27 1.75
N ARG A 421 18.72 -5.58 1.70
CA ARG A 421 19.13 -6.60 2.71
C ARG A 421 18.56 -6.34 4.11
N ARG A 422 17.45 -5.62 4.19
CA ARG A 422 16.68 -5.37 5.41
C ARG A 422 15.63 -6.47 5.57
N TYR A 423 16.11 -7.69 5.86
CA TYR A 423 15.30 -8.91 5.80
C TYR A 423 14.18 -8.95 6.85
N ASP A 424 14.39 -8.39 8.04
CA ASP A 424 13.38 -8.38 9.11
C ASP A 424 12.19 -7.48 8.72
N GLU A 425 12.47 -6.33 8.13
CA GLU A 425 11.43 -5.43 7.63
C GLU A 425 10.71 -6.03 6.42
N ALA A 426 11.43 -6.71 5.52
CA ALA A 426 10.83 -7.44 4.41
C ALA A 426 9.89 -8.54 4.90
N GLU A 427 10.32 -9.38 5.87
CA GLU A 427 9.49 -10.41 6.49
C GLU A 427 8.21 -9.82 7.09
N LYS A 428 8.32 -8.72 7.84
CA LYS A 428 7.17 -8.04 8.43
C LYS A 428 6.13 -7.65 7.37
N GLN A 429 6.57 -7.07 6.24
CA GLN A 429 5.65 -6.66 5.18
C GLN A 429 4.99 -7.87 4.49
N TYR A 430 5.76 -8.93 4.17
CA TYR A 430 5.19 -10.14 3.54
C TYR A 430 4.24 -10.89 4.47
N ARG A 431 4.49 -10.94 5.78
CA ARG A 431 3.53 -11.53 6.74
C ARG A 431 2.26 -10.72 6.85
N THR A 432 2.36 -9.39 6.79
CA THR A 432 1.17 -8.53 6.73
C THR A 432 0.36 -8.82 5.46
N LEU A 433 1.01 -8.94 4.30
CA LEU A 433 0.35 -9.30 3.04
C LEU A 433 -0.36 -10.66 3.12
N GLN A 434 0.27 -11.67 3.71
CA GLN A 434 -0.36 -12.98 3.94
C GLN A 434 -1.63 -12.87 4.79
N SER A 435 -1.62 -12.03 5.82
CA SER A 435 -2.80 -11.82 6.68
C SER A 435 -3.93 -11.06 5.97
N MET A 436 -3.61 -10.23 4.96
CA MET A 436 -4.60 -9.45 4.20
C MET A 436 -5.30 -10.27 3.11
N GLN A 437 -4.55 -11.04 2.34
CA GLN A 437 -5.05 -11.67 1.11
C GLN A 437 -4.63 -13.13 0.92
N GLY A 438 -3.72 -13.65 1.75
CA GLY A 438 -3.02 -14.90 1.47
C GLY A 438 -1.99 -14.73 0.34
N GLY A 439 -1.27 -15.78 0.01
CA GLY A 439 -0.24 -15.74 -1.04
C GLY A 439 1.12 -15.20 -0.55
N TYR A 440 1.96 -14.73 -1.47
CA TYR A 440 3.33 -14.23 -1.21
C TYR A 440 4.28 -15.26 -0.57
N HIS A 441 3.97 -16.55 -0.65
CA HIS A 441 4.75 -17.64 -0.05
C HIS A 441 6.15 -17.76 -0.66
N TRP A 442 6.31 -17.50 -1.97
CA TRP A 442 7.61 -17.48 -2.64
C TRP A 442 8.53 -16.42 -2.04
N THR A 443 8.09 -15.16 -2.04
CA THR A 443 8.91 -14.03 -1.59
C THR A 443 9.23 -14.09 -0.10
N LEU A 444 8.28 -14.54 0.71
CA LEU A 444 8.52 -14.82 2.12
C LEU A 444 9.53 -15.97 2.29
N GLY A 445 9.40 -17.05 1.53
CA GLY A 445 10.36 -18.15 1.53
C GLY A 445 11.78 -17.68 1.20
N VAL A 446 11.95 -16.83 0.19
CA VAL A 446 13.25 -16.23 -0.15
C VAL A 446 13.81 -15.41 1.02
N VAL A 447 13.00 -14.58 1.66
CA VAL A 447 13.43 -13.80 2.84
C VAL A 447 13.89 -14.71 3.97
N LEU A 448 13.13 -15.78 4.26
CA LEU A 448 13.48 -16.76 5.31
C LEU A 448 14.78 -17.51 5.01
N LEU A 449 15.04 -17.86 3.73
CA LEU A 449 16.33 -18.42 3.32
C LEU A 449 17.48 -17.47 3.63
N LEU A 450 17.34 -16.21 3.23
CA LEU A 450 18.37 -15.19 3.43
C LEU A 450 18.61 -14.85 4.92
N GLN A 451 17.61 -15.13 5.78
CA GLN A 451 17.74 -15.10 7.25
C GLN A 451 18.32 -16.39 7.84
N GLN A 452 18.79 -17.35 7.02
CA GLN A 452 19.31 -18.65 7.48
C GLN A 452 18.28 -19.50 8.24
N ARG A 453 17.03 -19.51 7.76
CA ARG A 453 15.89 -20.25 8.33
C ARG A 453 15.28 -21.21 7.28
N PRO A 454 16.08 -22.21 6.78
CA PRO A 454 15.70 -23.02 5.61
C PRO A 454 14.50 -23.94 5.86
N GLU A 455 14.26 -24.40 7.10
CA GLU A 455 13.09 -25.23 7.40
C GLU A 455 11.78 -24.45 7.19
N LEU A 456 11.71 -23.21 7.68
CA LEU A 456 10.55 -22.34 7.53
C LEU A 456 10.41 -21.87 6.08
N ALA A 457 11.51 -21.65 5.38
CA ALA A 457 11.50 -21.34 3.96
C ALA A 457 10.90 -22.50 3.15
N LEU A 458 11.31 -23.74 3.43
CA LEU A 458 10.80 -24.94 2.78
C LEU A 458 9.28 -25.10 2.99
N GLU A 459 8.78 -24.83 4.21
CA GLU A 459 7.36 -24.83 4.51
C GLU A 459 6.63 -23.77 3.67
N SER A 460 7.14 -22.52 3.67
CA SER A 460 6.56 -21.43 2.89
C SER A 460 6.51 -21.74 1.39
N PHE A 461 7.57 -22.30 0.82
CA PHE A 461 7.58 -22.69 -0.61
C PHE A 461 6.57 -23.78 -0.93
N ARG A 462 6.38 -24.77 -0.03
CA ARG A 462 5.39 -25.85 -0.22
C ARG A 462 3.95 -25.33 -0.28
N GLU A 463 3.66 -24.28 0.45
CA GLU A 463 2.35 -23.62 0.43
C GLU A 463 2.11 -22.79 -0.84
N HIS A 464 3.15 -22.53 -1.65
CA HIS A 464 3.03 -21.78 -2.89
C HIS A 464 2.37 -22.62 -3.98
N ALA A 465 1.06 -22.43 -4.15
CA ALA A 465 0.24 -23.25 -5.04
C ALA A 465 0.07 -22.68 -6.45
N VAL A 466 0.47 -21.42 -6.69
CA VAL A 466 0.04 -20.67 -7.89
C VAL A 466 0.94 -20.95 -9.10
N ILE A 467 2.26 -21.04 -8.91
CA ILE A 467 3.23 -21.24 -10.00
C ILE A 467 4.23 -22.33 -9.60
N GLU A 468 4.17 -23.47 -10.26
CA GLU A 468 4.91 -24.68 -9.86
C GLU A 468 6.43 -24.52 -9.95
N ASN A 469 6.98 -23.86 -10.99
CA ASN A 469 8.42 -23.63 -11.12
C ASN A 469 8.98 -22.81 -9.96
N PHE A 470 8.28 -21.75 -9.51
CA PHE A 470 8.69 -20.99 -8.33
C PHE A 470 8.70 -21.85 -7.06
N ARG A 471 7.63 -22.64 -6.85
CA ARG A 471 7.55 -23.56 -5.71
C ARG A 471 8.73 -24.53 -5.70
N ASP A 472 8.99 -25.19 -6.82
CA ASP A 472 9.97 -26.26 -6.91
C ASP A 472 11.40 -25.74 -6.81
N LEU A 473 11.72 -24.59 -7.45
CA LEU A 473 13.02 -23.92 -7.30
C LEU A 473 13.25 -23.38 -5.90
N GLY A 474 12.20 -22.83 -5.26
CA GLY A 474 12.28 -22.42 -3.86
C GLY A 474 12.58 -23.57 -2.93
N GLN A 475 11.91 -24.71 -3.12
CA GLN A 475 12.20 -25.93 -2.37
C GLN A 475 13.62 -26.42 -2.62
N ALA A 476 14.11 -26.36 -3.86
CA ALA A 476 15.49 -26.74 -4.18
C ALA A 476 16.52 -25.90 -3.41
N MET A 477 16.35 -24.56 -3.37
CA MET A 477 17.22 -23.69 -2.59
C MET A 477 17.19 -24.03 -1.09
N ALA A 478 16.01 -24.26 -0.53
CA ALA A 478 15.86 -24.62 0.88
C ALA A 478 16.47 -26.00 1.20
N LEU A 479 16.29 -26.98 0.32
CA LEU A 479 16.90 -28.31 0.46
C LEU A 479 18.43 -28.26 0.39
N HIS A 480 18.98 -27.40 -0.46
CA HIS A 480 20.43 -27.17 -0.53
C HIS A 480 20.97 -26.71 0.83
N ASP A 481 20.36 -25.71 1.46
CA ASP A 481 20.78 -25.20 2.78
C ASP A 481 20.61 -26.24 3.92
N LEU A 482 19.64 -27.14 3.76
CA LEU A 482 19.45 -28.28 4.68
C LEU A 482 20.44 -29.44 4.45
N GLY A 483 21.40 -29.29 3.52
CA GLY A 483 22.39 -30.32 3.18
C GLY A 483 21.84 -31.47 2.33
N ARG A 484 20.64 -31.32 1.75
CA ARG A 484 19.96 -32.31 0.88
C ARG A 484 20.23 -31.99 -0.59
N SER A 485 21.51 -31.85 -0.96
CA SER A 485 21.93 -31.34 -2.27
C SER A 485 21.50 -32.21 -3.44
N ASP A 486 21.41 -33.55 -3.29
CA ASP A 486 20.95 -34.45 -4.36
C ASP A 486 19.48 -34.21 -4.71
N GLU A 487 18.63 -33.98 -3.69
CA GLU A 487 17.22 -33.67 -3.90
C GLU A 487 17.03 -32.26 -4.52
N ALA A 488 17.85 -31.30 -4.09
CA ALA A 488 17.87 -29.97 -4.69
C ALA A 488 18.23 -30.02 -6.18
N ALA A 489 19.30 -30.74 -6.54
CA ALA A 489 19.75 -30.91 -7.92
C ALA A 489 18.69 -31.60 -8.79
N GLN A 490 17.99 -32.61 -8.23
CA GLN A 490 16.91 -33.29 -8.94
C GLN A 490 15.76 -32.32 -9.26
N LEU A 491 15.29 -31.51 -8.30
CA LEU A 491 14.22 -30.54 -8.53
C LEU A 491 14.62 -29.48 -9.57
N ILE A 492 15.84 -28.97 -9.55
CA ILE A 492 16.34 -28.03 -10.54
C ILE A 492 16.29 -28.65 -11.94
N ALA A 493 16.78 -29.91 -12.08
CA ALA A 493 16.77 -30.61 -13.36
C ALA A 493 15.34 -30.91 -13.88
N GLU A 494 14.40 -31.21 -12.98
CA GLU A 494 12.99 -31.39 -13.32
C GLU A 494 12.37 -30.09 -13.85
N VAL A 495 12.62 -28.95 -13.20
CA VAL A 495 12.15 -27.63 -13.65
C VAL A 495 12.78 -27.25 -15.00
N GLU A 496 14.10 -27.45 -15.15
CA GLU A 496 14.80 -27.19 -16.41
C GLU A 496 14.23 -28.01 -17.57
N THR A 497 13.93 -29.29 -17.32
CA THR A 497 13.34 -30.18 -18.34
C THR A 497 11.90 -29.80 -18.71
N ARG A 498 11.11 -29.38 -17.71
CA ARG A 498 9.68 -29.13 -17.89
C ARG A 498 9.37 -27.73 -18.40
N TRP A 499 10.11 -26.72 -17.94
CA TRP A 499 9.81 -25.32 -18.18
C TRP A 499 10.85 -24.63 -19.09
N GLY A 500 12.10 -25.10 -19.11
CA GLY A 500 13.16 -24.60 -19.97
C GLY A 500 13.21 -23.08 -20.06
N ASP A 501 12.99 -22.59 -21.27
CA ASP A 501 13.03 -21.15 -21.58
C ASP A 501 12.01 -20.29 -20.81
N ASP A 502 10.91 -20.89 -20.35
CA ASP A 502 9.85 -20.15 -19.63
C ASP A 502 10.20 -19.88 -18.15
N ALA A 503 11.22 -20.56 -17.61
CA ALA A 503 11.69 -20.39 -16.23
C ALA A 503 13.15 -19.87 -16.15
N THR A 504 13.67 -19.28 -17.22
CA THR A 504 15.10 -18.94 -17.35
C THR A 504 15.65 -18.10 -16.20
N LEU A 505 14.90 -17.11 -15.73
CA LEU A 505 15.35 -16.22 -14.66
C LEU A 505 15.31 -16.88 -13.29
N GLU A 506 14.24 -17.59 -13.01
CA GLU A 506 14.06 -18.31 -11.76
C GLU A 506 15.11 -19.41 -11.63
N LEU A 507 15.42 -20.10 -12.73
CA LEU A 507 16.53 -21.05 -12.83
C LEU A 507 17.86 -20.37 -12.58
N ALA A 508 18.12 -19.20 -13.19
CA ALA A 508 19.35 -18.45 -12.97
C ALA A 508 19.52 -18.04 -11.50
N GLN A 509 18.44 -17.63 -10.83
CA GLN A 509 18.45 -17.28 -9.41
C GLN A 509 18.74 -18.51 -8.53
N ALA A 510 18.05 -19.63 -8.78
CA ALA A 510 18.24 -20.84 -8.01
C ALA A 510 19.65 -21.42 -8.20
N LEU A 511 20.15 -21.47 -9.44
CA LEU A 511 21.52 -21.93 -9.76
C LEU A 511 22.58 -21.04 -9.13
N ALA A 512 22.40 -19.71 -9.16
CA ALA A 512 23.28 -18.77 -8.48
C ALA A 512 23.31 -19.01 -6.97
N TYR A 513 22.13 -19.24 -6.37
CA TYR A 513 21.99 -19.47 -4.93
C TYR A 513 22.68 -20.76 -4.48
N VAL A 514 22.52 -21.86 -5.23
CA VAL A 514 23.15 -23.15 -4.90
C VAL A 514 24.62 -23.25 -5.32
N GLY A 515 25.19 -22.17 -5.91
CA GLY A 515 26.62 -22.07 -6.24
C GLY A 515 27.00 -22.61 -7.63
N GLU A 516 26.04 -22.91 -8.49
CA GLU A 516 26.26 -23.38 -9.88
C GLU A 516 26.45 -22.19 -10.84
N ALA A 517 27.50 -21.40 -10.61
CA ALA A 517 27.72 -20.12 -11.29
C ALA A 517 27.75 -20.21 -12.83
N ASP A 518 28.43 -21.24 -13.38
CA ASP A 518 28.55 -21.38 -14.83
C ASP A 518 27.18 -21.54 -15.50
N ARG A 519 26.34 -22.43 -14.97
CA ARG A 519 24.97 -22.62 -15.47
C ARG A 519 24.10 -21.40 -15.26
N ALA A 520 24.26 -20.69 -14.12
CA ALA A 520 23.53 -19.45 -13.87
C ALA A 520 23.86 -18.40 -14.94
N PHE A 521 25.14 -18.24 -15.32
CA PHE A 521 25.52 -17.33 -16.40
C PHE A 521 25.00 -17.76 -17.76
N GLU A 522 24.96 -19.07 -18.07
CA GLU A 522 24.34 -19.58 -19.30
C GLU A 522 22.87 -19.17 -19.40
N MET A 523 22.12 -19.31 -18.29
CA MET A 523 20.72 -18.88 -18.24
C MET A 523 20.59 -17.36 -18.42
N LEU A 524 21.38 -16.56 -17.72
CA LEU A 524 21.36 -15.11 -17.85
C LEU A 524 21.69 -14.64 -19.27
N GLU A 525 22.70 -15.24 -19.92
CA GLU A 525 23.06 -14.92 -21.31
C GLU A 525 21.93 -15.30 -22.30
N SER A 526 21.26 -16.43 -22.08
CA SER A 526 20.14 -16.83 -22.93
C SER A 526 18.91 -15.92 -22.77
N ALA A 527 18.77 -15.28 -21.60
CA ALA A 527 17.70 -14.34 -21.33
C ALA A 527 17.90 -12.96 -21.98
N LEU A 528 19.14 -12.55 -22.27
CA LEU A 528 19.46 -11.20 -22.77
C LEU A 528 18.73 -10.81 -24.06
N PRO A 529 18.56 -11.67 -25.07
CA PRO A 529 17.82 -11.31 -26.28
C PRO A 529 16.32 -11.07 -26.04
N LYS A 530 15.78 -11.70 -25.01
CA LYS A 530 14.37 -11.57 -24.58
C LYS A 530 14.19 -10.46 -23.54
N PHE A 531 15.14 -9.54 -23.40
CA PHE A 531 15.32 -8.61 -22.31
C PHE A 531 14.12 -7.68 -22.15
N THR A 532 13.25 -8.00 -21.21
CA THR A 532 12.11 -7.16 -20.81
C THR A 532 12.46 -6.29 -19.62
N LEU A 533 11.66 -5.26 -19.34
CA LEU A 533 11.79 -4.42 -18.15
C LEU A 533 11.76 -5.28 -16.85
N ILE A 534 10.97 -6.35 -16.83
CA ILE A 534 10.84 -7.28 -15.69
C ILE A 534 12.17 -7.96 -15.38
N LEU A 535 12.92 -8.38 -16.39
CA LEU A 535 14.25 -8.94 -16.26
C LEU A 535 15.20 -8.00 -15.52
N GLN A 536 15.15 -6.72 -15.86
CA GLN A 536 16.05 -5.73 -15.32
C GLN A 536 15.77 -5.44 -13.83
N THR A 537 14.54 -5.57 -13.37
CA THR A 537 14.19 -5.36 -11.97
C THR A 537 14.61 -6.52 -11.04
N SER A 538 15.01 -7.67 -11.59
CA SER A 538 15.46 -8.84 -10.79
C SER A 538 16.94 -8.78 -10.38
N PHE A 539 17.79 -8.05 -11.10
CA PHE A 539 19.23 -8.02 -10.83
C PHE A 539 19.67 -7.50 -9.46
N PRO A 540 18.93 -6.61 -8.77
CA PRO A 540 19.25 -6.27 -7.39
C PRO A 540 19.04 -7.43 -6.38
N SER A 541 18.39 -8.52 -6.79
CA SER A 541 18.07 -9.67 -5.93
C SER A 541 19.30 -10.21 -5.21
N PRO A 542 19.22 -10.42 -3.88
CA PRO A 542 20.28 -11.08 -3.12
C PRO A 542 20.57 -12.52 -3.55
N LEU A 543 19.66 -13.17 -4.29
CA LEU A 543 19.88 -14.52 -4.81
C LEU A 543 21.05 -14.58 -5.80
N TYR A 544 21.46 -13.45 -6.39
CA TYR A 544 22.63 -13.35 -7.26
C TYR A 544 23.92 -12.95 -6.52
N ASP A 545 23.93 -12.81 -5.20
CA ASP A 545 25.09 -12.27 -4.47
C ASP A 545 26.34 -13.13 -4.65
N SER A 546 26.20 -14.46 -4.83
CA SER A 546 27.31 -15.35 -5.14
C SER A 546 28.03 -15.01 -6.46
N LEU A 547 27.28 -14.49 -7.46
CA LEU A 547 27.82 -14.13 -8.77
C LEU A 547 28.53 -12.78 -8.78
N ARG A 548 28.29 -11.90 -7.81
CA ARG A 548 28.82 -10.51 -7.82
C ARG A 548 30.33 -10.44 -7.70
N ASN A 549 30.98 -11.51 -7.19
CA ASN A 549 32.43 -11.62 -7.12
C ASN A 549 33.06 -12.17 -8.41
N ASP A 550 32.26 -12.64 -9.37
CA ASP A 550 32.72 -13.11 -10.67
C ASP A 550 32.78 -11.95 -11.66
N SER A 551 33.89 -11.84 -12.40
CA SER A 551 34.09 -10.78 -13.38
C SER A 551 33.04 -10.77 -14.50
N ARG A 552 32.46 -11.94 -14.82
CA ARG A 552 31.37 -12.10 -15.81
C ARG A 552 30.12 -11.30 -15.40
N TRP A 553 29.85 -11.19 -14.09
CA TRP A 553 28.72 -10.42 -13.59
C TRP A 553 28.81 -8.95 -13.99
N TRP A 554 29.95 -8.33 -13.74
CA TRP A 554 30.12 -6.91 -14.06
C TRP A 554 30.19 -6.65 -15.55
N SER A 555 30.80 -7.57 -16.33
CA SER A 555 30.77 -7.50 -17.78
C SER A 555 29.33 -7.61 -18.34
N LEU A 556 28.50 -8.46 -17.74
CA LEU A 556 27.07 -8.55 -18.07
C LEU A 556 26.34 -7.24 -17.74
N MET A 557 26.54 -6.71 -16.53
CA MET A 557 25.91 -5.46 -16.08
C MET A 557 26.30 -4.27 -16.96
N GLU A 558 27.56 -4.17 -17.35
CA GLU A 558 28.05 -3.10 -18.25
C GLU A 558 27.39 -3.16 -19.63
N ARG A 559 27.25 -4.36 -20.20
CA ARG A 559 26.60 -4.58 -21.50
C ARG A 559 25.14 -4.15 -21.54
N ILE A 560 24.45 -4.22 -20.40
CA ILE A 560 23.04 -3.84 -20.27
C ILE A 560 22.85 -2.44 -19.67
N GLY A 561 23.93 -1.65 -19.52
CA GLY A 561 23.88 -0.28 -19.01
C GLY A 561 23.61 -0.18 -17.50
N ARG A 562 24.00 -1.19 -16.70
CA ARG A 562 23.68 -1.30 -15.27
C ARG A 562 24.91 -1.45 -14.37
N SER A 563 26.10 -1.13 -14.86
CA SER A 563 27.25 -1.06 -13.96
C SER A 563 27.06 0.06 -12.93
N PRO A 564 27.65 -0.04 -11.73
CA PRO A 564 27.57 1.03 -10.72
C PRO A 564 27.98 2.39 -11.27
N GLU A 565 28.99 2.43 -12.14
CA GLU A 565 29.49 3.65 -12.75
C GLU A 565 28.47 4.27 -13.72
N GLN A 566 27.78 3.44 -14.52
CA GLN A 566 26.73 3.88 -15.43
C GLN A 566 25.51 4.40 -14.65
N LEU A 567 25.05 3.66 -13.64
CA LEU A 567 23.91 4.06 -12.81
C LEU A 567 24.19 5.33 -11.98
N ALA A 568 25.44 5.51 -11.51
CA ALA A 568 25.84 6.70 -10.76
C ALA A 568 25.80 8.01 -11.59
N GLN A 569 25.85 7.90 -12.91
CA GLN A 569 25.76 9.06 -13.82
C GLN A 569 24.34 9.55 -14.05
N ILE A 570 23.33 8.76 -13.67
CA ILE A 570 21.92 9.14 -13.85
C ILE A 570 21.55 10.16 -12.78
N PRO A 571 21.24 11.42 -13.16
CA PRO A 571 20.86 12.45 -12.20
C PRO A 571 19.42 12.22 -11.77
N PHE A 572 19.21 11.63 -10.60
CA PHE A 572 17.88 11.47 -10.00
C PHE A 572 17.92 11.84 -8.53
N SER A 573 17.07 12.77 -8.12
CA SER A 573 16.96 13.30 -6.76
C SER A 573 15.48 13.51 -6.38
N LEU A 574 15.19 13.40 -5.09
CA LEU A 574 13.88 13.73 -4.52
C LEU A 574 13.85 15.12 -3.88
N ASP A 575 14.92 15.91 -3.96
CA ASP A 575 15.08 17.15 -3.18
C ASP A 575 13.93 18.14 -3.39
N GLY A 576 13.40 18.28 -4.60
CA GLY A 576 12.27 19.16 -4.91
C GLY A 576 10.93 18.68 -4.30
N ALA A 577 10.75 17.39 -4.15
CA ALA A 577 9.51 16.78 -3.65
C ALA A 577 9.55 16.41 -2.15
N ARG A 578 10.76 16.29 -1.53
CA ARG A 578 10.94 15.77 -0.16
C ARG A 578 10.06 16.43 0.87
N GLU A 579 10.11 17.76 0.98
CA GLU A 579 9.34 18.51 1.98
C GLU A 579 7.82 18.27 1.82
N ARG A 580 7.35 18.28 0.57
CA ARG A 580 5.93 18.07 0.26
C ARG A 580 5.48 16.62 0.48
N LEU A 581 6.35 15.64 0.25
CA LEU A 581 6.11 14.23 0.55
C LEU A 581 6.15 13.93 2.06
N GLY A 582 6.78 14.82 2.86
CA GLY A 582 6.99 14.64 4.29
C GLY A 582 8.13 13.66 4.62
N LEU A 583 9.17 13.63 3.76
CA LEU A 583 10.35 12.79 3.83
C LEU A 583 11.52 13.48 4.56
#